data_5848b692636442d611a7749b7e4a8924
#
_entry.id   5848b692636442d611a7749b7e4a8924
#
_cell.length_a   1.000
_cell.length_b   1.000
_cell.length_c   1.000
_cell.angle_alpha   90.00
_cell.angle_beta   90.00
_cell.angle_gamma   90.00
#
_symmetry.space_group_name_H-M   'P 1'
#
loop_
_entity.id
_entity.type
_entity.pdbx_description
1 polymer ?
#
loop_
_entity_poly.entity_id
_entity_poly.type
_entity_poly.pdbx_seq_one_letter_code
_entity_poly.pdbx_strand_id
1 'polypeptide(L)'
;MRILPACSKIAKRNHSQLLIRILGAGGILIGSHVSAAPTVLSPPPPVAVQGWPSLQSGRLCPSLQRSFKSLLGQGSSAWSVSVLDRHGQLLADINGTIAKVPASNQKLITTAFALDKLGPDFKLRTQLLRRPDGVLEISGEGDPDLGITEIQRFAMAALGQGGSRTFRSHDDLQLLIREEPQQRWWPSDWHPADRIYAYGAPITRLALTSNALDVAVTNPIGRLQRLLEREIHRQGGSAHLSLVNHDQVKTSSAQSVLLHEEDSAPMHALVSLANAESHNFTAEVLLRHAAKSWDVRLASREAMRWMQQQNLPLTGLRIADGSGLSRNNRMSSQTLATLLMRMGHHPLAPYYQASMAIAGQRGTLRKLFRGTSLEGKFWGKTGTLNGVRSISGILETEDGPRYVSAIANGASSPNRTIGLLLKATQRFSPCSSSLSASK
;
A
#
# COMPACT_ATOMS: atom_id res chain seq x y z
N MET A 1 -32.23 15.95 -7.78
CA MET A 1 -30.94 15.98 -7.05
C MET A 1 -29.95 15.14 -7.84
N ARG A 2 -29.17 15.78 -8.72
CA ARG A 2 -28.33 15.08 -9.70
C ARG A 2 -27.00 14.71 -9.05
N ILE A 3 -26.74 13.40 -8.94
CA ILE A 3 -25.47 12.84 -8.51
C ILE A 3 -24.53 12.87 -9.74
N LEU A 4 -23.47 13.67 -9.67
CA LEU A 4 -22.43 13.68 -10.68
C LEU A 4 -21.53 12.43 -10.48
N PRO A 5 -21.26 11.64 -11.52
CA PRO A 5 -20.28 10.53 -11.44
C PRO A 5 -18.86 11.11 -11.54
N ALA A 6 -18.13 11.04 -10.46
CA ALA A 6 -16.69 11.31 -10.46
C ALA A 6 -15.92 10.02 -10.73
N CYS A 7 -15.03 10.10 -11.71
CA CYS A 7 -13.95 9.11 -12.03
C CYS A 7 -14.35 7.83 -12.78
N SER A 8 -14.58 7.95 -14.06
CA SER A 8 -14.36 6.83 -14.98
C SER A 8 -13.67 7.34 -16.25
N LYS A 9 -12.35 7.36 -16.27
CA LYS A 9 -11.51 7.29 -17.48
C LYS A 9 -10.13 6.80 -17.07
N ILE A 10 -10.01 5.52 -16.82
CA ILE A 10 -8.73 4.82 -16.94
C ILE A 10 -8.61 4.45 -18.42
N ALA A 11 -7.69 5.11 -19.09
CA ALA A 11 -7.44 4.94 -20.50
C ALA A 11 -6.98 3.50 -20.78
N LYS A 12 -7.65 2.84 -21.72
CA LYS A 12 -7.17 1.64 -22.39
C LYS A 12 -5.79 1.94 -22.98
N ARG A 13 -4.74 1.34 -22.48
CA ARG A 13 -3.45 1.25 -23.16
C ARG A 13 -3.43 -0.08 -23.93
N ASN A 14 -3.66 0.00 -25.21
CA ASN A 14 -3.32 -1.04 -26.16
C ASN A 14 -1.79 -1.16 -26.22
N HIS A 15 -1.25 -2.31 -25.85
CA HIS A 15 0.12 -2.67 -26.18
C HIS A 15 0.16 -3.07 -27.66
N SER A 16 0.46 -2.12 -28.52
CA SER A 16 0.90 -2.39 -29.88
C SER A 16 2.39 -2.72 -29.83
N GLN A 17 2.73 -3.95 -30.13
CA GLN A 17 4.10 -4.37 -30.38
C GLN A 17 4.61 -3.67 -31.62
N LEU A 18 5.61 -2.82 -31.51
CA LEU A 18 6.33 -2.25 -32.62
C LEU A 18 7.50 -3.19 -32.94
N LEU A 19 7.31 -4.02 -33.99
CA LEU A 19 8.36 -4.79 -34.62
C LEU A 19 9.21 -3.85 -35.48
N ILE A 20 10.39 -3.48 -35.00
CA ILE A 20 11.42 -2.84 -35.86
C ILE A 20 12.34 -3.95 -36.39
N ARG A 21 12.21 -4.26 -37.68
CA ARG A 21 13.21 -5.01 -38.44
C ARG A 21 14.33 -4.04 -38.80
N ILE A 22 15.54 -4.27 -38.30
CA ILE A 22 16.75 -3.68 -38.84
C ILE A 22 17.57 -4.82 -39.41
N LEU A 23 17.69 -4.86 -40.73
CA LEU A 23 18.70 -5.60 -41.49
C LEU A 23 19.96 -4.71 -41.54
N GLY A 24 21.10 -5.26 -41.16
CA GLY A 24 22.38 -4.59 -41.34
C GLY A 24 23.53 -5.46 -40.87
N ALA A 25 24.35 -5.86 -41.81
CA ALA A 25 25.43 -6.81 -41.71
C ALA A 25 26.65 -6.34 -40.87
N GLY A 26 27.36 -7.29 -40.28
CA GLY A 26 28.82 -7.28 -40.18
C GLY A 26 29.42 -6.88 -38.86
N GLY A 27 30.14 -7.82 -38.24
CA GLY A 27 31.14 -7.50 -37.21
C GLY A 27 31.02 -8.34 -35.95
N ILE A 28 31.65 -9.52 -35.90
CA ILE A 28 31.82 -10.31 -34.70
C ILE A 28 32.88 -9.64 -33.81
N LEU A 29 32.47 -8.98 -32.77
CA LEU A 29 33.31 -8.63 -31.63
C LEU A 29 32.85 -9.48 -30.45
N ILE A 30 33.64 -10.49 -30.08
CA ILE A 30 33.46 -11.28 -28.86
C ILE A 30 33.88 -10.39 -27.69
N GLY A 31 32.93 -9.63 -27.18
CA GLY A 31 33.05 -8.94 -25.90
C GLY A 31 32.60 -9.86 -24.79
N SER A 32 33.52 -10.28 -23.92
CA SER A 32 33.21 -10.97 -22.67
C SER A 32 32.36 -10.10 -21.80
N HIS A 33 31.02 -10.28 -21.84
CA HIS A 33 30.12 -9.69 -20.88
C HIS A 33 30.31 -10.40 -19.54
N VAL A 34 31.08 -9.78 -18.67
CA VAL A 34 31.03 -10.10 -17.24
C VAL A 34 29.64 -9.65 -16.76
N SER A 35 28.72 -10.60 -16.69
CA SER A 35 27.41 -10.41 -16.05
C SER A 35 27.69 -10.17 -14.57
N ALA A 36 27.65 -8.91 -14.15
CA ALA A 36 27.63 -8.59 -12.72
C ALA A 36 26.34 -9.20 -12.14
N ALA A 37 26.48 -10.21 -11.29
CA ALA A 37 25.37 -10.73 -10.52
C ALA A 37 24.71 -9.58 -9.75
N PRO A 38 23.35 -9.49 -9.70
CA PRO A 38 22.69 -8.46 -8.91
C PRO A 38 23.18 -8.58 -7.48
N THR A 39 23.72 -7.49 -6.96
CA THR A 39 24.14 -7.40 -5.56
C THR A 39 22.87 -7.53 -4.71
N VAL A 40 22.63 -8.69 -4.12
CA VAL A 40 21.57 -8.89 -3.14
C VAL A 40 21.96 -8.04 -1.94
N LEU A 41 21.32 -6.89 -1.78
CA LEU A 41 21.46 -6.09 -0.57
C LEU A 41 20.85 -6.91 0.57
N SER A 42 21.69 -7.40 1.46
CA SER A 42 21.23 -8.03 2.70
C SER A 42 20.29 -7.07 3.44
N PRO A 43 19.15 -7.52 3.99
CA PRO A 43 18.29 -6.67 4.78
C PRO A 43 19.14 -6.04 5.90
N PRO A 44 19.02 -4.72 6.12
CA PRO A 44 19.76 -4.08 7.19
C PRO A 44 19.37 -4.71 8.53
N PRO A 45 20.30 -4.81 9.49
CA PRO A 45 20.01 -5.35 10.80
C PRO A 45 18.90 -4.52 11.47
N PRO A 46 18.10 -5.13 12.36
CA PRO A 46 17.06 -4.39 13.10
C PRO A 46 17.70 -3.21 13.84
N VAL A 47 17.27 -2.00 13.50
CA VAL A 47 17.86 -0.79 14.03
C VAL A 47 17.23 -0.48 15.38
N ALA A 48 18.08 -0.32 16.39
CA ALA A 48 17.65 0.20 17.68
C ALA A 48 17.06 1.61 17.49
N VAL A 49 15.82 1.82 17.94
CA VAL A 49 15.10 3.11 17.87
C VAL A 49 15.75 4.18 18.77
N GLN A 50 16.75 3.78 19.57
CA GLN A 50 17.51 4.68 20.43
C GLN A 50 18.32 5.69 19.59
N GLY A 51 18.03 6.97 19.80
CA GLY A 51 18.70 8.07 19.12
C GLY A 51 17.94 8.75 17.99
N TRP A 52 16.76 8.21 17.59
CA TRP A 52 15.96 8.91 16.57
C TRP A 52 15.25 10.13 17.14
N PRO A 53 15.09 11.20 16.36
CA PRO A 53 14.39 12.39 16.81
C PRO A 53 12.98 12.06 17.31
N SER A 54 12.58 12.64 18.43
CA SER A 54 11.22 12.58 18.97
C SER A 54 10.48 13.89 18.68
N LEU A 55 9.16 13.86 18.73
CA LEU A 55 8.35 15.06 18.63
C LEU A 55 8.71 16.03 19.76
N GLN A 56 9.08 17.26 19.39
CA GLN A 56 9.42 18.36 20.29
C GLN A 56 8.41 19.49 20.10
N SER A 57 7.58 19.73 21.09
CA SER A 57 6.47 20.71 21.04
C SER A 57 6.80 22.12 21.53
N GLY A 58 8.08 22.44 21.82
CA GLY A 58 8.44 23.63 22.60
C GLY A 58 8.38 24.98 21.84
N ARG A 59 8.74 25.06 20.56
CA ARG A 59 8.86 26.35 19.84
C ARG A 59 8.29 26.24 18.43
N LEU A 60 7.11 26.81 18.22
CA LEU A 60 6.55 26.96 16.88
C LEU A 60 7.29 28.07 16.12
N CYS A 61 7.33 27.95 14.78
CA CYS A 61 7.77 29.01 13.88
C CYS A 61 6.72 30.10 13.82
N PRO A 62 6.95 31.35 14.34
CA PRO A 62 5.89 32.32 14.50
C PRO A 62 5.27 32.76 13.17
N SER A 63 6.06 32.89 12.11
CA SER A 63 5.59 33.29 10.78
C SER A 63 4.70 32.22 10.14
N LEU A 64 5.14 30.95 10.19
CA LEU A 64 4.36 29.82 9.67
C LEU A 64 3.07 29.61 10.46
N GLN A 65 3.15 29.68 11.79
CA GLN A 65 1.98 29.52 12.66
C GLN A 65 0.94 30.60 12.43
N ARG A 66 1.37 31.87 12.29
CA ARG A 66 0.45 32.97 11.94
C ARG A 66 -0.17 32.78 10.57
N SER A 67 0.60 32.34 9.57
CA SER A 67 0.10 32.05 8.23
C SER A 67 -0.96 30.95 8.27
N PHE A 68 -0.75 29.86 9.01
CA PHE A 68 -1.73 28.78 9.14
C PHE A 68 -3.01 29.26 9.84
N LYS A 69 -2.91 30.04 10.92
CA LYS A 69 -4.07 30.64 11.59
C LYS A 69 -4.87 31.53 10.64
N SER A 70 -4.21 32.35 9.85
CA SER A 70 -4.85 33.21 8.86
C SER A 70 -5.53 32.43 7.74
N LEU A 71 -4.87 31.38 7.20
CA LEU A 71 -5.40 30.55 6.11
C LEU A 71 -6.62 29.74 6.53
N LEU A 72 -6.68 29.28 7.77
CA LEU A 72 -7.77 28.43 8.27
C LEU A 72 -8.90 29.25 8.93
N GLY A 73 -8.57 30.40 9.50
CA GLY A 73 -9.54 31.32 10.10
C GLY A 73 -10.51 30.63 11.05
N GLN A 74 -11.80 31.01 10.95
CA GLN A 74 -12.89 30.42 11.74
C GLN A 74 -13.16 28.95 11.40
N GLY A 75 -12.72 28.46 10.22
CA GLY A 75 -12.86 27.07 9.79
C GLY A 75 -11.83 26.12 10.39
N SER A 76 -10.94 26.59 11.28
CA SER A 76 -9.84 25.83 11.85
C SER A 76 -10.27 24.57 12.62
N SER A 77 -11.46 24.52 13.18
CA SER A 77 -12.00 23.34 13.87
C SER A 77 -12.20 22.12 12.95
N ALA A 78 -12.39 22.34 11.65
CA ALA A 78 -12.47 21.27 10.66
C ALA A 78 -11.11 20.59 10.40
N TRP A 79 -10.00 21.16 10.84
CA TRP A 79 -8.65 20.77 10.49
C TRP A 79 -7.85 20.20 11.69
N SER A 80 -6.95 19.29 11.36
CA SER A 80 -5.80 18.90 12.18
C SER A 80 -4.58 19.02 11.27
N VAL A 81 -3.64 19.92 11.60
CA VAL A 81 -2.47 20.23 10.74
C VAL A 81 -1.22 20.33 11.59
N SER A 82 -0.16 19.63 11.19
CA SER A 82 1.13 19.68 11.86
C SER A 82 2.26 19.66 10.83
N VAL A 83 3.32 20.40 11.13
CA VAL A 83 4.57 20.47 10.36
C VAL A 83 5.73 20.26 11.30
N LEU A 84 6.57 19.27 11.01
CA LEU A 84 7.82 19.00 11.72
C LEU A 84 9.03 19.22 10.81
N ASP A 85 10.16 19.58 11.41
CA ASP A 85 11.45 19.51 10.76
C ASP A 85 12.11 18.13 10.95
N ARG A 86 13.32 17.95 10.38
CA ARG A 86 14.09 16.70 10.49
C ARG A 86 14.54 16.37 11.92
N HIS A 87 14.56 17.34 12.82
CA HIS A 87 14.97 17.15 14.21
C HIS A 87 13.80 16.87 15.16
N GLY A 88 12.57 16.80 14.60
CA GLY A 88 11.35 16.56 15.37
C GLY A 88 10.74 17.82 15.97
N GLN A 89 11.31 19.01 15.67
CA GLN A 89 10.75 20.28 16.13
C GLN A 89 9.41 20.55 15.43
N LEU A 90 8.37 20.78 16.21
CA LEU A 90 7.05 21.19 15.71
C LEU A 90 7.12 22.66 15.27
N LEU A 91 7.02 22.90 13.95
CA LEU A 91 7.13 24.23 13.37
C LEU A 91 5.78 24.95 13.31
N ALA A 92 4.71 24.22 13.02
CA ALA A 92 3.35 24.74 13.04
C ALA A 92 2.39 23.65 13.46
N ASP A 93 1.34 24.05 14.19
CA ASP A 93 0.33 23.14 14.71
C ASP A 93 -1.04 23.83 14.82
N ILE A 94 -2.05 23.19 14.21
CA ILE A 94 -3.45 23.58 14.38
C ILE A 94 -4.23 22.32 14.70
N ASN A 95 -4.70 22.22 15.94
CA ASN A 95 -5.44 21.04 16.44
C ASN A 95 -4.69 19.72 16.17
N GLY A 96 -3.37 19.75 16.22
CA GLY A 96 -2.51 18.65 15.78
C GLY A 96 -2.68 17.36 16.58
N THR A 97 -3.17 17.44 17.81
CA THR A 97 -3.50 16.29 18.68
C THR A 97 -4.92 15.79 18.46
N ILE A 98 -5.79 16.57 17.78
CA ILE A 98 -7.18 16.18 17.57
C ILE A 98 -7.27 15.13 16.46
N ALA A 99 -7.68 13.93 16.84
CA ALA A 99 -7.84 12.83 15.92
C ALA A 99 -9.05 13.03 14.98
N LYS A 100 -8.82 12.84 13.70
CA LYS A 100 -9.81 12.96 12.63
C LYS A 100 -9.85 11.70 11.77
N VAL A 101 -10.84 11.56 10.91
CA VAL A 101 -10.89 10.50 9.90
C VAL A 101 -9.80 10.78 8.85
N PRO A 102 -8.78 9.89 8.72
CA PRO A 102 -7.62 10.15 7.87
C PRO A 102 -7.86 9.79 6.40
N ALA A 103 -8.92 9.05 6.08
CA ALA A 103 -9.09 8.39 4.79
C ALA A 103 -7.80 7.60 4.43
N SER A 104 -7.40 7.56 3.15
CA SER A 104 -6.25 6.79 2.69
C SER A 104 -4.88 7.22 3.26
N ASN A 105 -4.80 8.27 4.09
CA ASN A 105 -3.56 8.54 4.84
C ASN A 105 -3.28 7.46 5.90
N GLN A 106 -4.28 6.63 6.26
CA GLN A 106 -4.08 5.39 7.00
C GLN A 106 -3.01 4.48 6.38
N LYS A 107 -2.91 4.45 5.05
CA LYS A 107 -1.93 3.63 4.33
C LYS A 107 -0.49 3.95 4.67
N LEU A 108 -0.20 5.18 5.09
CA LEU A 108 1.15 5.54 5.54
C LEU A 108 1.59 4.72 6.76
N ILE A 109 0.68 4.48 7.73
CA ILE A 109 0.97 3.59 8.86
C ILE A 109 1.11 2.15 8.39
N THR A 110 0.15 1.68 7.61
CA THR A 110 0.12 0.30 7.12
C THR A 110 1.39 -0.06 6.36
N THR A 111 1.83 0.81 5.45
CA THR A 111 3.01 0.57 4.62
C THR A 111 4.32 0.72 5.38
N ALA A 112 4.40 1.64 6.35
CA ALA A 112 5.53 1.75 7.25
C ALA A 112 5.68 0.50 8.12
N PHE A 113 4.58 0.05 8.72
CA PHE A 113 4.52 -1.18 9.52
C PHE A 113 4.92 -2.42 8.71
N ALA A 114 4.38 -2.55 7.48
CA ALA A 114 4.71 -3.68 6.61
C ALA A 114 6.17 -3.67 6.19
N LEU A 115 6.68 -2.51 5.79
CA LEU A 115 8.07 -2.38 5.34
C LEU A 115 9.06 -2.67 6.48
N ASP A 116 8.78 -2.18 7.71
CA ASP A 116 9.61 -2.44 8.88
C ASP A 116 9.60 -3.93 9.30
N LYS A 117 8.43 -4.58 9.26
CA LYS A 117 8.28 -5.97 9.72
C LYS A 117 8.72 -7.03 8.72
N LEU A 118 8.56 -6.76 7.44
CA LEU A 118 8.74 -7.76 6.39
C LEU A 118 9.96 -7.49 5.50
N GLY A 119 10.47 -6.26 5.52
CA GLY A 119 11.60 -5.84 4.67
C GLY A 119 11.23 -5.54 3.21
N PRO A 120 12.15 -4.95 2.44
CA PRO A 120 11.88 -4.44 1.10
C PRO A 120 11.75 -5.55 0.02
N ASP A 121 12.32 -6.72 0.28
CA ASP A 121 12.38 -7.83 -0.68
C ASP A 121 11.27 -8.87 -0.47
N PHE A 122 10.45 -8.71 0.57
CA PHE A 122 9.33 -9.61 0.85
C PHE A 122 8.38 -9.69 -0.36
N LYS A 123 7.93 -10.92 -0.65
CA LYS A 123 6.96 -11.21 -1.70
C LYS A 123 5.80 -12.02 -1.15
N LEU A 124 4.66 -11.87 -1.76
CA LEU A 124 3.49 -12.70 -1.52
C LEU A 124 3.54 -13.90 -2.46
N ARG A 125 3.23 -15.09 -1.96
CA ARG A 125 3.32 -16.34 -2.71
C ARG A 125 1.96 -16.93 -2.98
N THR A 126 1.84 -17.51 -4.16
CA THR A 126 0.74 -18.42 -4.50
C THR A 126 1.36 -19.77 -4.85
N GLN A 127 0.90 -20.84 -4.20
CA GLN A 127 1.52 -22.15 -4.28
C GLN A 127 0.49 -23.23 -4.66
N LEU A 128 0.92 -24.16 -5.50
CA LEU A 128 0.24 -25.41 -5.76
C LEU A 128 1.06 -26.55 -5.16
N LEU A 129 0.46 -27.25 -4.22
CA LEU A 129 1.07 -28.37 -3.51
C LEU A 129 0.37 -29.67 -3.88
N ARG A 130 1.11 -30.79 -3.89
CA ARG A 130 0.57 -32.14 -3.86
C ARG A 130 0.71 -32.68 -2.45
N ARG A 131 -0.40 -33.03 -1.85
CA ARG A 131 -0.48 -33.64 -0.52
C ARG A 131 -0.06 -35.11 -0.58
N PRO A 132 0.31 -35.73 0.56
CA PRO A 132 0.68 -37.17 0.61
C PRO A 132 -0.44 -38.10 0.14
N ASP A 133 -1.72 -37.69 0.29
CA ASP A 133 -2.91 -38.42 -0.19
C ASP A 133 -3.14 -38.26 -1.71
N GLY A 134 -2.27 -37.53 -2.41
CA GLY A 134 -2.37 -37.25 -3.84
C GLY A 134 -3.24 -36.08 -4.22
N VAL A 135 -4.01 -35.53 -3.28
CA VAL A 135 -4.88 -34.36 -3.49
C VAL A 135 -4.01 -33.12 -3.74
N LEU A 136 -4.42 -32.30 -4.71
CA LEU A 136 -3.78 -31.01 -4.97
C LEU A 136 -4.36 -29.92 -4.05
N GLU A 137 -3.54 -28.99 -3.63
CA GLU A 137 -3.97 -27.84 -2.83
C GLU A 137 -3.37 -26.55 -3.42
N ILE A 138 -4.21 -25.58 -3.77
CA ILE A 138 -3.78 -24.22 -4.13
C ILE A 138 -4.05 -23.28 -2.96
N SER A 139 -3.03 -22.50 -2.59
CA SER A 139 -3.11 -21.49 -1.53
C SER A 139 -2.40 -20.22 -1.96
N GLY A 140 -2.85 -19.06 -1.45
CA GLY A 140 -2.27 -17.76 -1.77
C GLY A 140 -2.07 -16.91 -0.54
N GLU A 141 -1.30 -15.84 -0.73
CA GLU A 141 -1.01 -14.83 0.28
C GLU A 141 -1.61 -13.47 -0.06
N GLY A 142 -2.44 -13.37 -1.10
CA GLY A 142 -3.14 -12.15 -1.51
C GLY A 142 -2.33 -11.32 -2.51
N ASP A 143 -1.66 -11.94 -3.46
CA ASP A 143 -1.00 -11.22 -4.55
C ASP A 143 -2.02 -10.36 -5.30
N PRO A 144 -1.83 -9.02 -5.37
CA PRO A 144 -2.75 -8.12 -6.05
C PRO A 144 -2.76 -8.29 -7.57
N ASP A 145 -1.69 -8.84 -8.13
CA ASP A 145 -1.46 -8.93 -9.56
C ASP A 145 -1.66 -10.34 -10.13
N LEU A 146 -2.05 -11.32 -9.28
CA LEU A 146 -2.35 -12.67 -9.74
C LEU A 146 -3.38 -12.62 -10.88
N GLY A 147 -3.00 -13.11 -12.07
CA GLY A 147 -3.78 -12.97 -13.29
C GLY A 147 -4.08 -14.29 -14.00
N ILE A 148 -4.64 -14.18 -15.20
CA ILE A 148 -5.00 -15.35 -16.02
C ILE A 148 -3.78 -16.15 -16.43
N THR A 149 -2.66 -15.49 -16.70
CA THR A 149 -1.41 -16.15 -17.13
C THR A 149 -0.87 -17.05 -16.02
N GLU A 150 -0.91 -16.59 -14.77
CA GLU A 150 -0.51 -17.38 -13.60
C GLU A 150 -1.45 -18.59 -13.42
N ILE A 151 -2.76 -18.39 -13.58
CA ILE A 151 -3.74 -19.47 -13.52
C ILE A 151 -3.49 -20.53 -14.60
N GLN A 152 -3.06 -20.14 -15.80
CA GLN A 152 -2.67 -21.09 -16.86
C GLN A 152 -1.47 -21.93 -16.43
N ARG A 153 -0.45 -21.31 -15.82
CA ARG A 153 0.73 -22.05 -15.31
C ARG A 153 0.35 -22.99 -14.18
N PHE A 154 -0.53 -22.59 -13.26
CA PHE A 154 -1.05 -23.49 -12.23
C PHE A 154 -1.81 -24.68 -12.81
N ALA A 155 -2.64 -24.47 -13.85
CA ALA A 155 -3.35 -25.57 -14.54
C ALA A 155 -2.36 -26.54 -15.22
N MET A 156 -1.32 -26.04 -15.89
CA MET A 156 -0.26 -26.85 -16.49
C MET A 156 0.46 -27.69 -15.43
N ALA A 157 0.84 -27.08 -14.31
CA ALA A 157 1.52 -27.75 -13.22
C ALA A 157 0.64 -28.82 -12.54
N ALA A 158 -0.67 -28.56 -12.41
CA ALA A 158 -1.63 -29.52 -11.88
C ALA A 158 -1.70 -30.77 -12.72
N LEU A 159 -1.59 -30.66 -14.05
CA LEU A 159 -1.57 -31.78 -15.00
C LEU A 159 -0.19 -32.45 -15.17
N GLY A 160 0.84 -31.96 -14.44
CA GLY A 160 2.20 -32.49 -14.56
C GLY A 160 2.89 -32.15 -15.89
N GLN A 161 2.37 -31.21 -16.67
CA GLN A 161 2.99 -30.73 -17.89
C GLN A 161 4.19 -29.84 -17.51
N GLY A 162 5.39 -30.34 -17.75
CA GLY A 162 6.66 -29.68 -17.37
C GLY A 162 7.60 -30.51 -16.52
N GLY A 163 7.19 -31.73 -16.12
CA GLY A 163 8.01 -32.68 -15.33
C GLY A 163 7.79 -34.12 -15.75
N SER A 164 8.66 -35.02 -15.29
CA SER A 164 8.88 -36.40 -15.73
C SER A 164 7.73 -37.42 -15.52
N ARG A 165 6.49 -36.99 -15.21
CA ARG A 165 5.34 -37.88 -15.07
C ARG A 165 4.17 -37.38 -15.92
N THR A 166 3.89 -38.08 -17.01
CA THR A 166 2.64 -37.98 -17.78
C THR A 166 1.49 -38.49 -16.92
N PHE A 167 0.59 -37.58 -16.50
CA PHE A 167 -0.75 -37.98 -16.07
C PHE A 167 -1.45 -38.66 -17.25
N ARG A 168 -2.12 -39.77 -17.02
CA ARG A 168 -3.00 -40.35 -18.01
C ARG A 168 -4.17 -39.37 -18.21
N SER A 169 -4.56 -39.10 -19.43
CA SER A 169 -5.55 -38.12 -19.85
C SER A 169 -6.99 -38.35 -19.32
N HIS A 170 -7.19 -39.18 -18.29
CA HIS A 170 -8.47 -39.54 -17.73
C HIS A 170 -8.57 -39.47 -16.20
N ASP A 171 -7.51 -38.96 -15.53
CA ASP A 171 -7.55 -38.82 -14.07
C ASP A 171 -8.27 -37.53 -13.68
N ASP A 172 -9.38 -37.65 -12.96
CA ASP A 172 -10.11 -36.53 -12.36
C ASP A 172 -9.26 -35.97 -11.20
N LEU A 173 -8.70 -34.79 -11.37
CA LEU A 173 -7.92 -34.14 -10.34
C LEU A 173 -8.80 -33.66 -9.18
N GLN A 174 -8.42 -34.02 -7.96
CA GLN A 174 -8.99 -33.43 -6.76
C GLN A 174 -8.13 -32.22 -6.37
N LEU A 175 -8.71 -30.99 -6.44
CA LEU A 175 -8.01 -29.76 -6.14
C LEU A 175 -8.73 -28.96 -5.06
N LEU A 176 -8.07 -28.75 -3.94
CA LEU A 176 -8.55 -27.92 -2.84
C LEU A 176 -8.12 -26.48 -3.03
N ILE A 177 -9.07 -25.56 -2.94
CA ILE A 177 -8.82 -24.12 -2.89
C ILE A 177 -8.83 -23.70 -1.43
N ARG A 178 -7.67 -23.31 -0.90
CA ARG A 178 -7.51 -22.91 0.48
C ARG A 178 -7.69 -21.41 0.65
N GLU A 179 -8.79 -20.99 1.30
CA GLU A 179 -9.15 -19.59 1.42
C GLU A 179 -9.68 -19.24 2.82
N GLU A 180 -9.66 -17.96 3.16
CA GLU A 180 -10.29 -17.44 4.37
C GLU A 180 -11.81 -17.55 4.29
N PRO A 181 -12.50 -17.74 5.43
CA PRO A 181 -13.94 -17.72 5.45
C PRO A 181 -14.49 -16.36 5.01
N GLN A 182 -15.63 -16.37 4.31
CA GLN A 182 -16.21 -15.17 3.68
C GLN A 182 -16.41 -14.00 4.66
N GLN A 183 -16.63 -14.28 5.93
CA GLN A 183 -16.78 -13.28 6.99
C GLN A 183 -15.53 -12.42 7.20
N ARG A 184 -14.35 -12.89 6.75
CA ARG A 184 -13.06 -12.16 6.84
C ARG A 184 -12.69 -11.42 5.57
N TRP A 185 -13.46 -11.55 4.49
CA TRP A 185 -13.13 -10.93 3.20
C TRP A 185 -13.24 -9.41 3.23
N TRP A 186 -14.04 -8.85 4.12
CA TRP A 186 -14.12 -7.42 4.32
C TRP A 186 -13.88 -7.05 5.78
N PRO A 187 -13.16 -5.95 6.04
CA PRO A 187 -13.23 -5.32 7.34
C PRO A 187 -14.69 -5.08 7.74
N SER A 188 -15.06 -5.42 8.97
CA SER A 188 -16.47 -5.34 9.44
C SER A 188 -17.06 -3.93 9.31
N ASP A 189 -16.19 -2.92 9.41
CA ASP A 189 -16.54 -1.51 9.40
C ASP A 189 -16.71 -0.92 7.97
N TRP A 190 -16.47 -1.73 6.91
CA TRP A 190 -16.67 -1.24 5.56
C TRP A 190 -18.15 -1.18 5.24
N HIS A 191 -18.61 0.01 4.80
CA HIS A 191 -20.00 0.20 4.44
C HIS A 191 -20.39 -0.74 3.28
N PRO A 192 -21.54 -1.43 3.35
CA PRO A 192 -21.96 -2.36 2.29
C PRO A 192 -22.01 -1.72 0.90
N ALA A 193 -22.40 -0.45 0.79
CA ALA A 193 -22.43 0.28 -0.47
C ALA A 193 -21.04 0.50 -1.09
N ASP A 194 -19.95 0.43 -0.32
CA ASP A 194 -18.59 0.54 -0.85
C ASP A 194 -18.13 -0.78 -1.48
N ARG A 195 -18.69 -1.91 -1.07
CA ARG A 195 -18.26 -3.26 -1.47
C ARG A 195 -18.55 -3.62 -2.94
N ILE A 196 -19.41 -2.84 -3.60
CA ILE A 196 -19.72 -3.03 -5.03
C ILE A 196 -18.70 -2.34 -5.95
N TYR A 197 -17.91 -1.41 -5.43
CA TYR A 197 -16.90 -0.70 -6.21
C TYR A 197 -15.55 -1.40 -6.15
N ALA A 198 -14.73 -1.23 -7.19
CA ALA A 198 -13.39 -1.81 -7.27
C ALA A 198 -12.53 -1.51 -6.03
N TYR A 199 -12.65 -0.32 -5.44
CA TYR A 199 -11.92 0.06 -4.23
C TYR A 199 -12.41 -0.64 -2.95
N GLY A 200 -13.58 -1.26 -2.96
CA GLY A 200 -14.19 -2.03 -1.87
C GLY A 200 -14.23 -3.53 -2.14
N ALA A 201 -13.46 -4.02 -3.10
CA ALA A 201 -13.39 -5.43 -3.46
C ALA A 201 -13.01 -6.32 -2.26
N PRO A 202 -13.48 -7.59 -2.23
CA PRO A 202 -13.19 -8.51 -1.13
C PRO A 202 -11.70 -8.84 -1.06
N ILE A 203 -11.19 -8.95 0.17
CA ILE A 203 -9.78 -9.23 0.46
C ILE A 203 -9.64 -10.73 0.67
N THR A 204 -9.20 -11.44 -0.35
CA THR A 204 -8.99 -12.90 -0.34
C THR A 204 -7.52 -13.22 -0.53
N ARG A 205 -7.13 -14.44 -0.14
CA ARG A 205 -5.76 -14.94 -0.33
C ARG A 205 -5.46 -15.25 -1.79
N LEU A 206 -6.48 -15.74 -2.51
CA LEU A 206 -6.40 -16.05 -3.94
C LEU A 206 -7.21 -15.03 -4.74
N ALA A 207 -6.63 -13.87 -4.96
CA ALA A 207 -7.30 -12.71 -5.54
C ALA A 207 -6.91 -12.50 -7.00
N LEU A 208 -7.75 -12.89 -7.93
CA LEU A 208 -7.53 -12.59 -9.34
C LEU A 208 -7.72 -11.10 -9.63
N THR A 209 -6.64 -10.42 -10.04
CA THR A 209 -6.64 -8.97 -10.32
C THR A 209 -7.23 -8.17 -9.15
N SER A 210 -6.75 -8.47 -7.93
CA SER A 210 -7.23 -7.86 -6.67
C SER A 210 -8.75 -7.97 -6.46
N ASN A 211 -9.40 -8.98 -7.04
CA ASN A 211 -10.87 -9.15 -7.06
C ASN A 211 -11.63 -7.93 -7.58
N ALA A 212 -10.99 -7.14 -8.44
CA ALA A 212 -11.55 -5.94 -9.03
C ALA A 212 -11.35 -5.96 -10.56
N LEU A 213 -12.41 -5.58 -11.26
CA LEU A 213 -12.42 -5.22 -12.67
C LEU A 213 -12.85 -3.74 -12.75
N ASP A 214 -13.87 -3.42 -13.57
CA ASP A 214 -14.51 -2.10 -13.48
C ASP A 214 -15.26 -1.90 -12.15
N VAL A 215 -15.74 -3.01 -11.57
CA VAL A 215 -16.39 -3.09 -10.25
C VAL A 215 -15.79 -4.24 -9.44
N ALA A 216 -16.18 -4.34 -8.18
CA ALA A 216 -15.77 -5.46 -7.33
C ALA A 216 -16.31 -6.80 -7.84
N VAL A 217 -15.50 -7.84 -7.76
CA VAL A 217 -15.92 -9.22 -8.00
C VAL A 217 -16.51 -9.78 -6.70
N THR A 218 -17.82 -9.88 -6.62
CA THR A 218 -18.53 -10.28 -5.39
C THR A 218 -18.39 -11.78 -5.06
N ASN A 219 -18.13 -12.63 -6.06
CA ASN A 219 -17.82 -14.04 -5.88
C ASN A 219 -16.43 -14.37 -6.47
N PRO A 220 -15.33 -13.98 -5.79
CA PRO A 220 -13.98 -14.17 -6.30
C PRO A 220 -13.60 -15.66 -6.41
N ILE A 221 -14.03 -16.49 -5.47
CA ILE A 221 -13.69 -17.91 -5.46
C ILE A 221 -14.41 -18.65 -6.59
N GLY A 222 -15.69 -18.38 -6.82
CA GLY A 222 -16.38 -18.94 -7.97
C GLY A 222 -15.80 -18.50 -9.32
N ARG A 223 -15.22 -17.28 -9.39
CA ARG A 223 -14.46 -16.84 -10.57
C ARG A 223 -13.17 -17.63 -10.73
N LEU A 224 -12.42 -17.83 -9.65
CA LEU A 224 -11.19 -18.61 -9.66
C LEU A 224 -11.45 -20.07 -10.07
N GLN A 225 -12.45 -20.72 -9.46
CA GLN A 225 -12.86 -22.10 -9.80
C GLN A 225 -13.13 -22.24 -11.30
N ARG A 226 -14.04 -21.42 -11.83
CA ARG A 226 -14.37 -21.49 -13.28
C ARG A 226 -13.17 -21.25 -14.18
N LEU A 227 -12.22 -20.40 -13.79
CA LEU A 227 -11.02 -20.15 -14.58
C LEU A 227 -10.05 -21.34 -14.53
N LEU A 228 -9.81 -21.90 -13.35
CA LEU A 228 -8.94 -23.09 -13.19
C LEU A 228 -9.54 -24.30 -13.92
N GLU A 229 -10.83 -24.60 -13.73
CA GLU A 229 -11.51 -25.69 -14.42
C GLU A 229 -11.39 -25.54 -15.93
N ARG A 230 -11.68 -24.36 -16.46
CA ARG A 230 -11.57 -24.07 -17.89
C ARG A 230 -10.14 -24.25 -18.42
N GLU A 231 -9.13 -23.77 -17.69
CA GLU A 231 -7.73 -23.90 -18.13
C GLU A 231 -7.23 -25.36 -18.05
N ILE A 232 -7.63 -26.10 -17.01
CA ILE A 232 -7.35 -27.55 -16.90
C ILE A 232 -8.02 -28.31 -18.07
N HIS A 233 -9.28 -28.01 -18.35
CA HIS A 233 -10.02 -28.65 -19.47
C HIS A 233 -9.40 -28.32 -20.83
N ARG A 234 -8.98 -27.07 -21.06
CA ARG A 234 -8.28 -26.67 -22.33
C ARG A 234 -6.99 -27.45 -22.56
N GLN A 235 -6.38 -27.95 -21.51
CA GLN A 235 -5.13 -28.72 -21.55
C GLN A 235 -5.40 -30.24 -21.51
N GLY A 236 -6.67 -30.67 -21.68
CA GLY A 236 -7.06 -32.06 -21.81
C GLY A 236 -7.27 -32.82 -20.51
N GLY A 237 -7.33 -32.11 -19.37
CA GLY A 237 -7.63 -32.69 -18.06
C GLY A 237 -9.05 -32.42 -17.59
N SER A 238 -9.41 -33.05 -16.44
CA SER A 238 -10.60 -32.71 -15.67
C SER A 238 -10.22 -32.54 -14.19
N ALA A 239 -10.98 -31.71 -13.47
CA ALA A 239 -10.72 -31.47 -12.05
C ALA A 239 -12.01 -31.21 -11.28
N HIS A 240 -12.07 -31.76 -10.06
CA HIS A 240 -13.08 -31.40 -9.06
C HIS A 240 -12.47 -30.43 -8.05
N LEU A 241 -13.00 -29.18 -8.03
CA LEU A 241 -12.50 -28.13 -7.17
C LEU A 241 -13.39 -27.95 -5.94
N SER A 242 -12.78 -28.02 -4.76
CA SER A 242 -13.46 -27.84 -3.48
C SER A 242 -12.84 -26.72 -2.68
N LEU A 243 -13.68 -25.90 -2.02
CA LEU A 243 -13.24 -24.85 -1.12
C LEU A 243 -12.99 -25.41 0.28
N VAL A 244 -11.83 -25.10 0.86
CA VAL A 244 -11.50 -25.44 2.25
C VAL A 244 -11.09 -24.19 3.02
N ASN A 245 -11.48 -24.14 4.30
CA ASN A 245 -11.13 -23.04 5.16
C ASN A 245 -9.64 -23.09 5.51
N HIS A 246 -8.96 -21.96 5.36
CA HIS A 246 -7.54 -21.81 5.63
C HIS A 246 -7.15 -22.28 7.03
N ASP A 247 -7.95 -22.02 8.05
CA ASP A 247 -7.67 -22.38 9.45
C ASP A 247 -7.93 -23.87 9.77
N GLN A 248 -8.75 -24.55 8.97
CA GLN A 248 -9.15 -25.94 9.23
C GLN A 248 -8.16 -26.97 8.72
N VAL A 249 -7.34 -26.60 7.75
CA VAL A 249 -6.34 -27.47 7.16
C VAL A 249 -5.00 -27.24 7.83
N LYS A 250 -4.65 -28.07 8.81
CA LYS A 250 -3.25 -28.19 9.23
C LYS A 250 -2.50 -28.88 8.10
N THR A 251 -1.98 -28.11 7.16
CA THR A 251 -1.10 -28.67 6.15
C THR A 251 0.12 -29.22 6.88
N SER A 252 0.31 -30.52 6.86
CA SER A 252 1.61 -31.11 7.17
C SER A 252 2.53 -30.74 6.00
N SER A 253 3.00 -29.48 6.01
CA SER A 253 3.86 -28.94 4.95
C SER A 253 5.14 -29.76 4.79
N ALA A 254 5.55 -30.49 5.82
CA ALA A 254 6.75 -31.32 5.82
C ALA A 254 6.67 -32.54 4.87
N GLN A 255 5.46 -32.90 4.39
CA GLN A 255 5.27 -34.06 3.50
C GLN A 255 4.62 -33.73 2.15
N SER A 256 4.19 -32.46 1.95
CA SER A 256 3.62 -32.01 0.69
C SER A 256 4.72 -31.64 -0.31
N VAL A 257 4.52 -31.94 -1.59
CA VAL A 257 5.43 -31.62 -2.67
C VAL A 257 4.98 -30.33 -3.35
N LEU A 258 5.85 -29.34 -3.43
CA LEU A 258 5.61 -28.12 -4.19
C LEU A 258 5.64 -28.45 -5.69
N LEU A 259 4.55 -28.19 -6.39
CA LEU A 259 4.44 -28.39 -7.83
C LEU A 259 4.69 -27.11 -8.62
N HIS A 260 4.20 -25.98 -8.10
CA HIS A 260 4.38 -24.67 -8.73
C HIS A 260 4.23 -23.55 -7.70
N GLU A 261 4.96 -22.46 -7.91
CA GLU A 261 4.90 -21.26 -7.09
C GLU A 261 4.97 -20.02 -7.99
N GLU A 262 4.16 -19.02 -7.65
CA GLU A 262 4.22 -17.70 -8.23
C GLU A 262 4.46 -16.68 -7.13
N ASP A 263 5.40 -15.79 -7.38
CA ASP A 263 5.77 -14.67 -6.51
C ASP A 263 5.11 -13.36 -7.00
N SER A 264 4.57 -12.57 -6.10
CA SER A 264 4.18 -11.19 -6.38
C SER A 264 5.39 -10.31 -6.71
N ALA A 265 5.13 -9.07 -7.13
CA ALA A 265 6.13 -8.02 -7.07
C ALA A 265 6.67 -7.87 -5.62
N PRO A 266 7.95 -7.45 -5.44
CA PRO A 266 8.54 -7.30 -4.10
C PRO A 266 7.89 -6.18 -3.30
N MET A 267 8.08 -6.19 -1.96
CA MET A 267 7.46 -5.27 -1.00
C MET A 267 7.55 -3.80 -1.44
N HIS A 268 8.70 -3.35 -1.95
CA HIS A 268 8.86 -1.95 -2.37
C HIS A 268 7.89 -1.55 -3.51
N ALA A 269 7.53 -2.48 -4.39
CA ALA A 269 6.50 -2.26 -5.41
C ALA A 269 5.10 -2.31 -4.81
N LEU A 270 4.83 -3.23 -3.88
CA LEU A 270 3.54 -3.34 -3.19
C LEU A 270 3.23 -2.09 -2.36
N VAL A 271 4.20 -1.56 -1.59
CA VAL A 271 4.00 -0.31 -0.85
C VAL A 271 3.81 0.89 -1.79
N SER A 272 4.44 0.86 -2.97
CA SER A 272 4.23 1.87 -4.01
C SER A 272 2.81 1.82 -4.58
N LEU A 273 2.28 0.64 -4.86
CA LEU A 273 0.90 0.45 -5.30
C LEU A 273 -0.09 0.96 -4.23
N ALA A 274 0.15 0.66 -2.95
CA ALA A 274 -0.67 1.13 -1.84
C ALA A 274 -0.60 2.66 -1.67
N ASN A 275 0.59 3.27 -1.73
CA ASN A 275 0.77 4.69 -1.44
C ASN A 275 0.56 5.58 -2.66
N ALA A 276 1.26 5.34 -3.79
CA ALA A 276 1.17 6.21 -4.95
C ALA A 276 -0.19 6.09 -5.65
N GLU A 277 -0.70 4.87 -5.86
CA GLU A 277 -1.96 4.61 -6.55
C GLU A 277 -3.16 4.49 -5.59
N SER A 278 -2.88 4.48 -4.28
CA SER A 278 -3.92 4.39 -3.24
C SER A 278 -4.70 3.06 -3.23
N HIS A 279 -4.06 1.96 -3.61
CA HIS A 279 -4.69 0.66 -3.76
C HIS A 279 -5.12 0.07 -2.41
N ASN A 280 -6.44 -0.12 -2.21
CA ASN A 280 -6.99 -0.56 -0.93
C ASN A 280 -6.68 -2.02 -0.66
N PHE A 281 -6.90 -2.90 -1.65
CA PHE A 281 -6.64 -4.33 -1.54
C PHE A 281 -5.21 -4.60 -1.02
N THR A 282 -4.20 -4.02 -1.69
CA THR A 282 -2.79 -4.20 -1.29
C THR A 282 -2.53 -3.70 0.13
N ALA A 283 -3.07 -2.56 0.52
CA ALA A 283 -2.90 -2.06 1.89
C ALA A 283 -3.51 -3.00 2.93
N GLU A 284 -4.68 -3.60 2.63
CA GLU A 284 -5.33 -4.56 3.52
C GLU A 284 -4.52 -5.86 3.66
N VAL A 285 -3.97 -6.36 2.57
CA VAL A 285 -3.11 -7.54 2.56
C VAL A 285 -1.82 -7.26 3.34
N LEU A 286 -1.17 -6.12 3.10
CA LEU A 286 0.06 -5.74 3.79
C LEU A 286 -0.12 -5.63 5.31
N LEU A 287 -1.24 -5.05 5.77
CA LEU A 287 -1.55 -5.00 7.20
C LEU A 287 -1.62 -6.40 7.81
N ARG A 288 -2.30 -7.33 7.13
CA ARG A 288 -2.50 -8.71 7.60
C ARG A 288 -1.20 -9.49 7.67
N HIS A 289 -0.35 -9.36 6.65
CA HIS A 289 0.96 -10.04 6.61
C HIS A 289 1.92 -9.50 7.66
N ALA A 290 2.05 -8.18 7.79
CA ALA A 290 2.90 -7.56 8.81
C ALA A 290 2.49 -7.96 10.24
N ALA A 291 1.20 -8.13 10.46
CA ALA A 291 0.63 -8.56 11.74
C ALA A 291 0.57 -10.08 11.90
N LYS A 292 0.90 -10.87 10.88
CA LYS A 292 0.74 -12.33 10.84
C LYS A 292 -0.68 -12.78 11.21
N SER A 293 -1.70 -12.03 10.80
CA SER A 293 -3.10 -12.30 11.12
C SER A 293 -4.04 -11.79 10.02
N TRP A 294 -4.95 -12.65 9.56
CA TRP A 294 -6.03 -12.27 8.63
C TRP A 294 -7.25 -11.67 9.33
N ASP A 295 -7.37 -11.81 10.65
CA ASP A 295 -8.33 -11.02 11.42
C ASP A 295 -7.85 -9.56 11.51
N VAL A 296 -8.59 -8.66 10.87
CA VAL A 296 -8.28 -7.23 10.82
C VAL A 296 -8.18 -6.58 12.20
N ARG A 297 -8.99 -7.03 13.17
CA ARG A 297 -8.96 -6.47 14.53
C ARG A 297 -7.66 -6.85 15.26
N LEU A 298 -7.19 -8.09 15.06
CA LEU A 298 -5.89 -8.53 15.57
C LEU A 298 -4.77 -7.79 14.85
N ALA A 299 -4.82 -7.69 13.52
CA ALA A 299 -3.84 -6.98 12.73
C ALA A 299 -3.72 -5.50 13.12
N SER A 300 -4.85 -4.83 13.35
CA SER A 300 -4.87 -3.43 13.81
C SER A 300 -4.24 -3.26 15.19
N ARG A 301 -4.45 -4.20 16.11
CA ARG A 301 -3.80 -4.18 17.43
C ARG A 301 -2.29 -4.33 17.33
N GLU A 302 -1.79 -5.21 16.46
CA GLU A 302 -0.35 -5.35 16.23
C GLU A 302 0.26 -4.08 15.63
N ALA A 303 -0.42 -3.44 14.65
CA ALA A 303 0.02 -2.16 14.13
C ALA A 303 0.07 -1.06 15.20
N MET A 304 -0.92 -1.02 16.11
CA MET A 304 -0.90 -0.08 17.25
C MET A 304 0.25 -0.36 18.21
N ARG A 305 0.55 -1.63 18.54
CA ARG A 305 1.72 -1.98 19.37
C ARG A 305 3.02 -1.56 18.70
N TRP A 306 3.15 -1.79 17.41
CA TRP A 306 4.31 -1.32 16.64
C TRP A 306 4.46 0.20 16.72
N MET A 307 3.38 0.96 16.54
CA MET A 307 3.43 2.42 16.67
C MET A 307 3.85 2.87 18.07
N GLN A 308 3.42 2.18 19.11
CA GLN A 308 3.86 2.43 20.49
C GLN A 308 5.36 2.19 20.65
N GLN A 309 5.87 1.08 20.11
CA GLN A 309 7.31 0.76 20.10
C GLN A 309 8.13 1.81 19.35
N GLN A 310 7.54 2.45 18.32
CA GLN A 310 8.16 3.56 17.59
C GLN A 310 8.04 4.90 18.31
N ASN A 311 7.50 4.96 19.53
CA ASN A 311 7.26 6.18 20.31
C ASN A 311 6.48 7.24 19.53
N LEU A 312 5.45 6.83 18.79
CA LEU A 312 4.57 7.75 18.05
C LEU A 312 3.48 8.30 18.97
N PRO A 313 2.98 9.54 18.74
CA PRO A 313 1.81 10.06 19.46
C PRO A 313 0.57 9.21 19.15
N LEU A 314 -0.07 8.66 20.19
CA LEU A 314 -1.22 7.75 20.04
C LEU A 314 -2.55 8.35 20.49
N THR A 315 -2.58 9.62 20.90
CA THR A 315 -3.80 10.28 21.41
C THR A 315 -4.94 10.21 20.40
N GLY A 316 -6.04 9.59 20.80
CA GLY A 316 -7.23 9.43 19.96
C GLY A 316 -7.04 8.51 18.74
N LEU A 317 -5.92 7.79 18.63
CA LEU A 317 -5.67 6.87 17.54
C LEU A 317 -6.62 5.68 17.57
N ARG A 318 -7.19 5.35 16.42
CA ARG A 318 -7.92 4.11 16.16
C ARG A 318 -7.59 3.62 14.76
N ILE A 319 -7.13 2.39 14.64
CA ILE A 319 -6.92 1.67 13.38
C ILE A 319 -8.07 0.66 13.24
N ALA A 320 -8.93 0.86 12.26
CA ALA A 320 -10.07 0.00 11.97
C ALA A 320 -9.82 -0.90 10.74
N ASP A 321 -8.92 -0.46 9.83
CA ASP A 321 -8.51 -1.20 8.64
C ASP A 321 -7.11 -0.74 8.18
N GLY A 322 -6.57 -1.38 7.15
CA GLY A 322 -5.27 -1.04 6.57
C GLY A 322 -5.32 0.07 5.53
N SER A 323 -6.45 0.27 4.90
CA SER A 323 -6.60 1.12 3.70
C SER A 323 -7.09 2.54 4.01
N GLY A 324 -7.78 2.72 5.13
CA GLY A 324 -8.44 3.98 5.48
C GLY A 324 -9.82 4.15 4.84
N LEU A 325 -10.42 3.08 4.32
CA LEU A 325 -11.78 3.10 3.79
C LEU A 325 -12.80 3.17 4.94
N SER A 326 -12.53 2.51 6.05
CA SER A 326 -13.36 2.60 7.25
C SER A 326 -13.39 4.02 7.81
N ARG A 327 -14.60 4.54 8.03
CA ARG A 327 -14.82 5.83 8.69
C ARG A 327 -14.55 5.80 10.19
N ASN A 328 -14.26 4.63 10.74
CA ASN A 328 -13.91 4.45 12.15
C ASN A 328 -12.40 4.64 12.44
N ASN A 329 -11.56 4.75 11.42
CA ASN A 329 -10.17 5.17 11.60
C ASN A 329 -10.13 6.57 12.23
N ARG A 330 -9.24 6.78 13.19
CA ARG A 330 -8.98 8.08 13.84
C ARG A 330 -7.49 8.29 13.95
N MET A 331 -7.03 9.49 13.58
CA MET A 331 -5.62 9.80 13.55
C MET A 331 -5.39 11.31 13.65
N SER A 332 -4.40 11.71 14.41
CA SER A 332 -4.00 13.10 14.50
C SER A 332 -2.93 13.46 13.44
N SER A 333 -2.84 14.73 13.09
CA SER A 333 -1.78 15.19 12.19
C SER A 333 -0.40 15.07 12.82
N GLN A 334 -0.26 15.24 14.13
CA GLN A 334 1.00 15.00 14.84
C GLN A 334 1.45 13.55 14.72
N THR A 335 0.52 12.58 14.83
CA THR A 335 0.83 11.14 14.64
C THR A 335 1.45 10.90 13.27
N LEU A 336 0.80 11.41 12.19
CA LEU A 336 1.29 11.19 10.82
C LEU A 336 2.59 11.94 10.52
N ALA A 337 2.71 13.20 10.95
CA ALA A 337 3.92 13.96 10.73
C ALA A 337 5.12 13.35 11.47
N THR A 338 4.90 12.85 12.70
CA THR A 338 5.92 12.13 13.47
C THR A 338 6.29 10.80 12.81
N LEU A 339 5.31 10.03 12.32
CA LEU A 339 5.57 8.80 11.55
C LEU A 339 6.46 9.09 10.34
N LEU A 340 6.11 10.10 9.54
CA LEU A 340 6.87 10.48 8.36
C LEU A 340 8.31 10.87 8.72
N MET A 341 8.50 11.64 9.77
CA MET A 341 9.82 12.02 10.28
C MET A 341 10.61 10.79 10.74
N ARG A 342 10.01 9.89 11.51
CA ARG A 342 10.63 8.64 11.94
C ARG A 342 11.05 7.78 10.75
N MET A 343 10.16 7.60 9.77
CA MET A 343 10.47 6.88 8.55
C MET A 343 11.54 7.58 7.70
N GLY A 344 11.66 8.89 7.77
CA GLY A 344 12.75 9.64 7.13
C GLY A 344 14.14 9.36 7.74
N HIS A 345 14.21 8.85 8.96
CA HIS A 345 15.45 8.42 9.63
C HIS A 345 15.62 6.88 9.64
N HIS A 346 14.62 6.14 9.15
CA HIS A 346 14.67 4.69 9.07
C HIS A 346 15.65 4.23 7.98
N PRO A 347 16.39 3.12 8.14
CA PRO A 347 17.25 2.58 7.09
C PRO A 347 16.52 2.31 5.77
N LEU A 348 15.22 2.05 5.83
CA LEU A 348 14.34 1.84 4.67
C LEU A 348 13.68 3.14 4.17
N ALA A 349 14.16 4.32 4.62
CA ALA A 349 13.64 5.63 4.20
C ALA A 349 13.55 5.79 2.66
N PRO A 350 14.56 5.38 1.87
CA PRO A 350 14.48 5.49 0.41
C PRO A 350 13.30 4.72 -0.18
N TYR A 351 13.03 3.51 0.29
CA TYR A 351 11.89 2.70 -0.18
C TYR A 351 10.55 3.32 0.22
N TYR A 352 10.46 3.83 1.46
CA TYR A 352 9.24 4.44 1.96
C TYR A 352 8.92 5.74 1.22
N GLN A 353 9.89 6.63 1.04
CA GLN A 353 9.71 7.87 0.28
C GLN A 353 9.39 7.58 -1.20
N ALA A 354 10.11 6.67 -1.85
CA ALA A 354 9.89 6.28 -3.23
C ALA A 354 8.49 5.65 -3.46
N SER A 355 7.86 5.11 -2.43
CA SER A 355 6.50 4.56 -2.53
C SER A 355 5.41 5.61 -2.67
N MET A 356 5.69 6.88 -2.37
CA MET A 356 4.68 7.95 -2.34
C MET A 356 4.38 8.51 -3.72
N ALA A 357 3.22 9.14 -3.87
CA ALA A 357 2.88 9.96 -5.02
C ALA A 357 3.74 11.24 -5.01
N ILE A 358 4.02 11.79 -6.22
CA ILE A 358 4.84 12.99 -6.40
C ILE A 358 3.99 14.11 -6.99
N ALA A 359 4.03 15.28 -6.37
CA ALA A 359 3.32 16.47 -6.81
C ALA A 359 3.60 16.78 -8.29
N GLY A 360 2.55 16.92 -9.09
CA GLY A 360 2.60 17.22 -10.52
C GLY A 360 3.10 16.08 -11.43
N GLN A 361 3.58 14.94 -10.88
CA GLN A 361 4.32 13.94 -11.67
C GLN A 361 3.75 12.52 -11.58
N ARG A 362 3.45 12.00 -10.36
CA ARG A 362 3.17 10.58 -10.15
C ARG A 362 1.99 10.32 -9.23
N GLY A 363 1.29 9.21 -9.48
CA GLY A 363 0.25 8.66 -8.63
C GLY A 363 -0.93 9.62 -8.45
N THR A 364 -1.56 9.59 -7.28
CA THR A 364 -2.72 10.44 -6.94
C THR A 364 -2.41 11.95 -6.95
N LEU A 365 -1.14 12.34 -6.90
CA LEU A 365 -0.68 13.73 -6.98
C LEU A 365 -0.33 14.19 -8.39
N ARG A 366 -0.36 13.32 -9.41
CA ARG A 366 0.10 13.62 -10.78
C ARG A 366 -0.55 14.86 -11.40
N LYS A 367 -1.81 15.13 -11.10
CA LYS A 367 -2.55 16.30 -11.58
C LYS A 367 -2.62 17.44 -10.57
N LEU A 368 -2.19 17.21 -9.33
CA LEU A 368 -2.20 18.21 -8.27
C LEU A 368 -0.85 18.92 -8.21
N PHE A 369 -0.88 20.24 -8.03
CA PHE A 369 0.30 21.11 -7.88
C PHE A 369 1.21 21.23 -9.12
N ARG A 370 0.75 20.76 -10.28
CA ARG A 370 1.47 20.90 -11.55
C ARG A 370 1.61 22.39 -11.90
N GLY A 371 2.78 22.80 -12.38
CA GLY A 371 3.09 24.20 -12.70
C GLY A 371 3.20 25.12 -11.48
N THR A 372 3.38 24.55 -10.27
CA THR A 372 3.57 25.32 -9.04
C THR A 372 4.94 25.03 -8.44
N SER A 373 5.36 25.84 -7.44
CA SER A 373 6.61 25.62 -6.70
C SER A 373 6.68 24.27 -5.94
N LEU A 374 5.55 23.57 -5.82
CA LEU A 374 5.46 22.27 -5.16
C LEU A 374 5.72 21.11 -6.12
N GLU A 375 5.71 21.34 -7.44
CA GLU A 375 5.92 20.29 -8.43
C GLU A 375 7.28 19.62 -8.25
N GLY A 376 7.29 18.29 -8.14
CA GLY A 376 8.50 17.51 -7.90
C GLY A 376 9.12 17.65 -6.50
N LYS A 377 8.60 18.56 -5.64
CA LYS A 377 9.16 18.84 -4.30
C LYS A 377 8.32 18.31 -3.14
N PHE A 378 7.17 17.70 -3.42
CA PHE A 378 6.35 17.10 -2.40
C PHE A 378 6.05 15.64 -2.75
N TRP A 379 6.47 14.73 -1.86
CA TRP A 379 6.16 13.31 -1.88
C TRP A 379 5.12 13.02 -0.81
N GLY A 380 3.98 12.45 -1.18
CA GLY A 380 2.95 12.27 -0.17
C GLY A 380 1.81 11.36 -0.57
N LYS A 381 0.92 11.21 0.41
CA LYS A 381 -0.31 10.43 0.30
C LYS A 381 -1.51 11.33 0.40
N THR A 382 -2.42 11.21 -0.54
CA THR A 382 -3.75 11.83 -0.49
C THR A 382 -4.74 10.91 0.20
N GLY A 383 -5.75 11.50 0.86
CA GLY A 383 -6.90 10.77 1.38
C GLY A 383 -8.20 11.48 1.00
N THR A 384 -9.17 10.69 0.57
CA THR A 384 -10.47 11.18 0.12
C THR A 384 -11.59 10.23 0.52
N LEU A 385 -12.55 10.75 1.29
CA LEU A 385 -13.88 10.17 1.49
C LEU A 385 -14.90 11.30 1.39
N ASN A 386 -16.17 10.98 1.37
CA ASN A 386 -17.20 12.03 1.42
C ASN A 386 -17.04 12.87 2.70
N GLY A 387 -16.90 14.19 2.57
CA GLY A 387 -16.63 15.12 3.67
C GLY A 387 -15.22 15.05 4.26
N VAL A 388 -14.30 14.24 3.71
CA VAL A 388 -12.92 14.10 4.20
C VAL A 388 -11.91 14.37 3.09
N ARG A 389 -10.90 15.18 3.41
CA ARG A 389 -9.70 15.37 2.60
C ARG A 389 -8.49 15.37 3.51
N SER A 390 -7.47 14.66 3.10
CA SER A 390 -6.20 14.66 3.81
C SER A 390 -5.01 14.60 2.85
N ILE A 391 -3.89 15.11 3.31
CA ILE A 391 -2.60 14.98 2.67
C ILE A 391 -1.54 14.87 3.76
N SER A 392 -0.62 13.95 3.60
CA SER A 392 0.54 13.85 4.47
C SER A 392 1.74 13.40 3.64
N GLY A 393 2.90 13.97 3.94
CA GLY A 393 4.09 13.69 3.13
C GLY A 393 5.31 14.51 3.53
N ILE A 394 6.31 14.42 2.67
CA ILE A 394 7.63 15.07 2.81
C ILE A 394 7.69 16.19 1.79
N LEU A 395 7.90 17.41 2.27
CA LEU A 395 8.11 18.60 1.45
C LEU A 395 9.57 18.98 1.52
N GLU A 396 10.24 18.99 0.38
CA GLU A 396 11.60 19.53 0.28
C GLU A 396 11.59 21.05 0.30
N THR A 397 12.43 21.59 1.15
CA THR A 397 12.64 23.03 1.30
C THR A 397 14.15 23.33 1.32
N GLU A 398 14.53 24.60 1.21
CA GLU A 398 15.93 25.03 1.26
C GLU A 398 16.62 24.63 2.58
N ASP A 399 15.87 24.58 3.69
CA ASP A 399 16.39 24.16 5.00
C ASP A 399 16.22 22.64 5.27
N GLY A 400 16.02 21.84 4.21
CA GLY A 400 15.82 20.41 4.30
C GLY A 400 14.36 19.99 4.38
N PRO A 401 14.09 18.69 4.64
CA PRO A 401 12.75 18.14 4.58
C PRO A 401 11.83 18.69 5.68
N ARG A 402 10.57 18.88 5.33
CA ARG A 402 9.46 19.15 6.25
C ARG A 402 8.44 18.00 6.16
N TYR A 403 8.09 17.48 7.30
CA TYR A 403 7.10 16.41 7.43
C TYR A 403 5.75 17.04 7.74
N VAL A 404 4.86 17.00 6.74
CA VAL A 404 3.59 17.71 6.78
C VAL A 404 2.44 16.73 6.86
N SER A 405 1.49 17.00 7.72
CA SER A 405 0.20 16.31 7.73
C SER A 405 -0.93 17.34 7.88
N ALA A 406 -1.93 17.25 7.00
CA ALA A 406 -3.14 18.05 7.05
C ALA A 406 -4.36 17.15 6.81
N ILE A 407 -5.26 17.09 7.80
CA ILE A 407 -6.47 16.28 7.77
C ILE A 407 -7.66 17.21 7.96
N ALA A 408 -8.58 17.21 6.99
CA ALA A 408 -9.81 18.01 7.01
C ALA A 408 -11.04 17.11 7.05
N ASN A 409 -11.95 17.38 8.00
CA ASN A 409 -13.26 16.76 8.08
C ASN A 409 -14.34 17.85 8.06
N GLY A 410 -15.14 17.89 7.00
CA GLY A 410 -16.19 18.89 6.82
C GLY A 410 -15.72 20.29 6.41
N ALA A 411 -14.46 20.45 5.98
CA ALA A 411 -13.94 21.74 5.54
C ALA A 411 -14.47 22.15 4.16
N SER A 412 -14.67 23.44 3.96
CA SER A 412 -14.95 24.03 2.64
C SER A 412 -13.65 24.15 1.82
N SER A 413 -13.72 23.86 0.51
CA SER A 413 -12.59 23.98 -0.43
C SER A 413 -11.26 23.38 0.04
N PRO A 414 -11.23 22.16 0.62
CA PRO A 414 -10.06 21.63 1.31
C PRO A 414 -8.85 21.47 0.40
N ASN A 415 -9.02 21.15 -0.88
CA ASN A 415 -7.90 20.98 -1.82
C ASN A 415 -7.14 22.31 -2.05
N ARG A 416 -7.85 23.44 -2.17
CA ARG A 416 -7.24 24.76 -2.29
C ARG A 416 -6.44 25.11 -1.02
N THR A 417 -7.07 24.91 0.15
CA THR A 417 -6.46 25.19 1.44
C THR A 417 -5.21 24.35 1.68
N ILE A 418 -5.24 23.05 1.35
CA ILE A 418 -4.05 22.16 1.39
C ILE A 418 -2.91 22.74 0.55
N GLY A 419 -3.17 23.19 -0.68
CA GLY A 419 -2.15 23.81 -1.53
C GLY A 419 -1.55 25.07 -0.92
N LEU A 420 -2.37 25.90 -0.28
CA LEU A 420 -1.90 27.10 0.42
C LEU A 420 -1.05 26.78 1.66
N LEU A 421 -1.45 25.76 2.45
CA LEU A 421 -0.67 25.31 3.61
C LEU A 421 0.71 24.77 3.20
N LEU A 422 0.79 23.97 2.14
CA LEU A 422 2.07 23.46 1.61
C LEU A 422 2.96 24.59 1.08
N LYS A 423 2.39 25.56 0.33
CA LYS A 423 3.14 26.72 -0.15
C LYS A 423 3.60 27.63 1.00
N ALA A 424 2.79 27.81 2.04
CA ALA A 424 3.20 28.53 3.23
C ALA A 424 4.35 27.82 3.95
N THR A 425 4.27 26.50 4.08
CA THR A 425 5.36 25.69 4.65
C THR A 425 6.66 25.86 3.85
N GLN A 426 6.61 25.85 2.52
CA GLN A 426 7.76 26.07 1.66
C GLN A 426 8.34 27.48 1.83
N ARG A 427 7.47 28.51 1.88
CA ARG A 427 7.88 29.92 1.95
C ARG A 427 8.48 30.31 3.30
N PHE A 428 7.93 29.82 4.41
CA PHE A 428 8.30 30.19 5.76
C PHE A 428 9.20 29.15 6.44
N SER A 429 9.82 28.30 5.64
CA SER A 429 10.66 27.23 6.13
C SER A 429 11.96 27.72 6.80
N PRO A 430 12.62 28.80 6.38
CA PRO A 430 13.62 29.38 7.26
C PRO A 430 12.91 30.00 8.46
N CYS A 431 12.67 29.17 9.47
CA CYS A 431 12.32 29.68 10.79
C CYS A 431 13.60 30.28 11.36
N SER A 432 13.94 31.52 10.96
CA SER A 432 15.02 32.24 11.56
C SER A 432 14.78 32.28 13.06
N SER A 433 15.54 31.47 13.79
CA SER A 433 15.81 31.73 15.19
C SER A 433 16.45 33.11 15.24
N SER A 434 15.63 34.13 15.37
CA SER A 434 16.13 35.43 15.88
C SER A 434 16.54 35.23 17.33
N LEU A 435 17.56 34.44 17.51
CA LEU A 435 18.48 34.48 18.63
C LEU A 435 19.69 35.31 18.13
N SER A 436 19.45 36.55 17.70
CA SER A 436 20.48 37.54 17.86
C SER A 436 20.70 37.70 19.35
N ALA A 437 21.82 37.22 19.79
CA ALA A 437 22.41 37.52 21.06
C ALA A 437 22.21 39.01 21.39
N SER A 438 21.42 39.29 22.39
CA SER A 438 21.65 40.50 23.18
C SER A 438 22.96 40.27 23.93
N LYS A 439 23.98 40.92 23.44
CA LYS A 439 25.21 41.21 24.21
C LYS A 439 24.85 41.97 25.45
#